data_1dfbe69ed08d10ff47ba8fa4a4fa3ac6
#
_entry.id   1dfbe69ed08d10ff47ba8fa4a4fa3ac6
#
_cell.length_a   1.000
_cell.length_b   1.000
_cell.length_c   1.000
_cell.angle_alpha   90.00
_cell.angle_beta   90.00
_cell.angle_gamma   90.00
#
_symmetry.space_group_name_H-M   'P 1'
#
loop_
_entity.id
_entity.type
_entity.pdbx_description
1 polymer ?
#
loop_
_entity_poly.entity_id
_entity_poly.type
_entity_poly.pdbx_seq_one_letter_code
_entity_poly.pdbx_strand_id
1 'polypeptide(L)'
;MRRALTALTLILLALPVQAARPLPEAKLMAVYFYADWCPNCKALSPIMGEVRSDAALQKAPVLFVTLDLTDKPRIQQALLLSTALGIGDYVRAQGSATGYVALLDVKTKKEVARFDRTSDAKSALKTINKKLGD
;
A
#
# COMPACT_ATOMS: atom_id res chain seq x y z
N MET A 1 31.76 33.77 56.90
CA MET A 1 30.53 33.46 56.19
C MET A 1 30.89 33.05 54.74
N ARG A 2 31.00 31.73 54.51
CA ARG A 2 31.33 31.18 53.18
C ARG A 2 30.03 30.66 52.56
N ARG A 3 29.54 31.33 51.46
CA ARG A 3 28.40 30.88 50.68
C ARG A 3 28.88 29.89 49.66
N ALA A 4 28.51 28.62 49.86
CA ALA A 4 28.71 27.56 48.84
C ALA A 4 27.62 27.71 47.78
N LEU A 5 27.99 28.03 46.52
CA LEU A 5 27.14 27.89 45.36
C LEU A 5 27.19 26.44 44.87
N THR A 6 26.11 25.73 45.07
CA THR A 6 25.91 24.40 44.45
C THR A 6 25.46 24.58 43.00
N ALA A 7 26.35 24.33 42.07
CA ALA A 7 26.00 24.29 40.64
C ALA A 7 25.26 22.99 40.32
N LEU A 8 23.96 23.11 39.98
CA LEU A 8 23.12 22.01 39.54
C LEU A 8 23.35 21.79 38.06
N THR A 9 24.15 20.79 37.73
CA THR A 9 24.45 20.40 36.32
C THR A 9 23.26 19.61 35.77
N LEU A 10 22.48 20.23 34.87
CA LEU A 10 21.40 19.57 34.13
C LEU A 10 22.05 18.71 33.03
N ILE A 11 22.05 17.39 33.22
CA ILE A 11 22.45 16.43 32.18
C ILE A 11 21.24 16.25 31.26
N LEU A 12 21.24 16.87 30.07
CA LEU A 12 20.30 16.58 29.00
C LEU A 12 20.64 15.20 28.42
N LEU A 13 19.85 14.19 28.77
CA LEU A 13 19.90 12.88 28.08
C LEU A 13 19.33 13.05 26.67
N ALA A 14 20.20 13.22 25.69
CA ALA A 14 19.85 13.15 24.28
C ALA A 14 19.50 11.68 23.93
N LEU A 15 18.21 11.35 23.91
CA LEU A 15 17.75 10.08 23.40
C LEU A 15 18.05 10.04 21.89
N PRO A 16 18.67 8.95 21.38
CA PRO A 16 18.90 8.81 19.94
C PRO A 16 17.53 8.71 19.27
N VAL A 17 17.19 9.71 18.43
CA VAL A 17 16.09 9.62 17.50
C VAL A 17 16.45 8.50 16.52
N GLN A 18 15.85 7.33 16.69
CA GLN A 18 15.99 6.25 15.73
C GLN A 18 15.32 6.72 14.44
N ALA A 19 16.13 7.07 13.46
CA ALA A 19 15.65 7.34 12.11
C ALA A 19 14.85 6.12 11.63
N ALA A 20 13.57 6.34 11.28
CA ALA A 20 12.73 5.29 10.72
C ALA A 20 13.49 4.66 9.54
N ARG A 21 13.59 3.32 9.55
CA ARG A 21 14.21 2.60 8.42
C ARG A 21 13.49 3.03 7.15
N PRO A 22 14.21 3.45 6.09
CA PRO A 22 13.56 3.77 4.84
C PRO A 22 12.76 2.55 4.38
N LEU A 23 11.48 2.75 4.08
CA LEU A 23 10.64 1.70 3.47
C LEU A 23 11.30 1.30 2.15
N PRO A 24 11.33 0.00 1.81
CA PRO A 24 11.86 -0.43 0.53
C PRO A 24 11.13 0.31 -0.59
N GLU A 25 11.89 0.90 -1.50
CA GLU A 25 11.35 1.69 -2.60
C GLU A 25 10.55 0.76 -3.53
N ALA A 26 9.22 0.84 -3.46
CA ALA A 26 8.36 0.08 -4.35
C ALA A 26 8.46 0.64 -5.78
N LYS A 27 8.50 -0.24 -6.76
CA LYS A 27 8.41 0.09 -8.19
C LYS A 27 6.98 0.01 -8.71
N LEU A 28 6.19 -0.88 -8.11
CA LEU A 28 4.83 -1.19 -8.52
C LEU A 28 3.88 -1.12 -7.32
N MET A 29 2.70 -0.54 -7.50
CA MET A 29 1.59 -0.65 -6.55
C MET A 29 0.53 -1.58 -7.11
N ALA A 30 0.14 -2.61 -6.34
CA ALA A 30 -1.00 -3.47 -6.62
C ALA A 30 -2.19 -2.99 -5.77
N VAL A 31 -3.07 -2.21 -6.37
CA VAL A 31 -4.19 -1.53 -5.71
C VAL A 31 -5.46 -2.36 -5.89
N TYR A 32 -5.92 -2.99 -4.83
CA TYR A 32 -7.15 -3.78 -4.81
C TYR A 32 -8.34 -2.89 -4.45
N PHE A 33 -9.27 -2.72 -5.38
CA PHE A 33 -10.55 -2.05 -5.18
C PHE A 33 -11.57 -3.05 -4.64
N TYR A 34 -11.84 -2.97 -3.34
CA TYR A 34 -12.58 -3.96 -2.57
C TYR A 34 -13.87 -3.39 -1.97
N ALA A 35 -14.89 -4.24 -1.84
CA ALA A 35 -16.04 -4.01 -0.97
C ALA A 35 -16.65 -5.34 -0.52
N ASP A 36 -17.17 -5.40 0.71
CA ASP A 36 -17.79 -6.61 1.29
C ASP A 36 -19.02 -7.09 0.51
N TRP A 37 -19.78 -6.16 -0.06
CA TRP A 37 -20.98 -6.44 -0.85
C TRP A 37 -20.69 -6.87 -2.28
N CYS A 38 -19.44 -6.77 -2.75
CA CYS A 38 -19.04 -7.02 -4.13
C CYS A 38 -18.82 -8.53 -4.39
N PRO A 39 -19.64 -9.21 -5.23
CA PRO A 39 -19.43 -10.63 -5.54
C PRO A 39 -18.09 -10.93 -6.21
N ASN A 40 -17.61 -10.03 -7.09
CA ASN A 40 -16.31 -10.15 -7.74
C ASN A 40 -15.16 -10.09 -6.73
N CYS A 41 -15.30 -9.28 -5.69
CA CYS A 41 -14.31 -9.18 -4.61
C CYS A 41 -14.23 -10.50 -3.82
N LYS A 42 -15.37 -11.12 -3.52
CA LYS A 42 -15.41 -12.41 -2.83
C LYS A 42 -14.69 -13.51 -3.63
N ALA A 43 -14.87 -13.51 -4.95
CA ALA A 43 -14.19 -14.46 -5.83
C ALA A 43 -12.69 -14.15 -6.00
N LEU A 44 -12.31 -12.86 -5.99
CA LEU A 44 -10.92 -12.43 -6.14
C LEU A 44 -10.09 -12.55 -4.85
N SER A 45 -10.73 -12.49 -3.67
CA SER A 45 -10.04 -12.50 -2.38
C SER A 45 -9.13 -13.71 -2.14
N PRO A 46 -9.52 -14.98 -2.44
CA PRO A 46 -8.61 -16.12 -2.32
C PRO A 46 -7.42 -16.01 -3.28
N ILE A 47 -7.64 -15.54 -4.51
CA ILE A 47 -6.58 -15.32 -5.50
C ILE A 47 -5.56 -14.30 -4.94
N MET A 48 -6.05 -13.21 -4.34
CA MET A 48 -5.19 -12.22 -3.70
C MET A 48 -4.46 -12.77 -2.48
N GLY A 49 -5.06 -13.69 -1.74
CA GLY A 49 -4.40 -14.42 -0.65
C GLY A 49 -3.18 -15.19 -1.15
N GLU A 50 -3.33 -15.97 -2.21
CA GLU A 50 -2.24 -16.71 -2.84
C GLU A 50 -1.16 -15.78 -3.41
N VAL A 51 -1.55 -14.73 -4.13
CA VAL A 51 -0.61 -13.74 -4.70
C VAL A 51 0.22 -13.07 -3.61
N ARG A 52 -0.40 -12.64 -2.50
CA ARG A 52 0.30 -11.98 -1.40
C ARG A 52 1.20 -12.92 -0.59
N SER A 53 0.89 -14.21 -0.55
CA SER A 53 1.69 -15.21 0.15
C SER A 53 2.85 -15.76 -0.70
N ASP A 54 2.95 -15.38 -1.97
CA ASP A 54 4.06 -15.78 -2.83
C ASP A 54 5.41 -15.28 -2.30
N ALA A 55 6.33 -16.19 -2.04
CA ALA A 55 7.60 -15.90 -1.39
C ALA A 55 8.51 -14.98 -2.23
N ALA A 56 8.39 -15.01 -3.56
CA ALA A 56 9.15 -14.14 -4.45
C ALA A 56 8.59 -12.71 -4.41
N LEU A 57 7.25 -12.57 -4.40
CA LEU A 57 6.61 -11.27 -4.31
C LEU A 57 6.77 -10.59 -2.95
N GLN A 58 6.89 -11.35 -1.86
CA GLN A 58 7.18 -10.77 -0.53
C GLN A 58 8.54 -10.05 -0.46
N LYS A 59 9.47 -10.40 -1.35
CA LYS A 59 10.79 -9.78 -1.48
C LYS A 59 10.88 -8.79 -2.64
N ALA A 60 9.86 -8.74 -3.47
CA ALA A 60 9.82 -7.87 -4.64
C ALA A 60 9.44 -6.43 -4.26
N PRO A 61 9.85 -5.42 -5.05
CA PRO A 61 9.51 -4.02 -4.82
C PRO A 61 8.05 -3.72 -5.22
N VAL A 62 7.09 -4.45 -4.64
CA VAL A 62 5.64 -4.29 -4.84
C VAL A 62 4.98 -3.82 -3.55
N LEU A 63 4.23 -2.73 -3.64
CA LEU A 63 3.37 -2.26 -2.55
C LEU A 63 1.94 -2.77 -2.80
N PHE A 64 1.45 -3.63 -1.92
CA PHE A 64 0.06 -4.06 -1.94
C PHE A 64 -0.82 -3.09 -1.15
N VAL A 65 -1.83 -2.55 -1.81
CA VAL A 65 -2.78 -1.58 -1.24
C VAL A 65 -4.19 -2.13 -1.40
N THR A 66 -4.99 -2.12 -0.33
CA THR A 66 -6.43 -2.39 -0.42
C THR A 66 -7.18 -1.10 -0.15
N LEU A 67 -8.03 -0.70 -1.09
CA LEU A 67 -8.98 0.40 -0.94
C LEU A 67 -10.35 -0.21 -0.67
N ASP A 68 -10.78 -0.17 0.58
CA ASP A 68 -12.07 -0.69 1.00
C ASP A 68 -13.16 0.36 0.78
N LEU A 69 -14.10 0.05 -0.12
CA LEU A 69 -15.21 0.90 -0.53
C LEU A 69 -16.56 0.39 0.01
N THR A 70 -16.55 -0.40 1.08
CA THR A 70 -17.75 -1.06 1.61
C THR A 70 -18.79 -0.06 2.10
N ASP A 71 -18.35 0.93 2.88
CA ASP A 71 -19.20 1.92 3.51
C ASP A 71 -18.54 3.32 3.55
N LYS A 72 -19.31 4.32 3.96
CA LYS A 72 -18.84 5.70 3.98
C LYS A 72 -17.57 5.93 4.80
N PRO A 73 -17.40 5.40 6.04
CA PRO A 73 -16.15 5.54 6.78
C PRO A 73 -14.95 4.93 6.07
N ARG A 74 -15.10 3.72 5.49
CA ARG A 74 -14.02 3.03 4.77
C ARG A 74 -13.65 3.75 3.47
N ILE A 75 -14.65 4.26 2.74
CA ILE A 75 -14.41 5.10 1.56
C ILE A 75 -13.58 6.34 1.92
N GLN A 76 -13.89 7.02 3.05
CA GLN A 76 -13.09 8.15 3.50
C GLN A 76 -11.64 7.75 3.79
N GLN A 77 -11.41 6.63 4.47
CA GLN A 77 -10.07 6.10 4.72
C GLN A 77 -9.33 5.75 3.41
N ALA A 78 -10.03 5.11 2.47
CA ALA A 78 -9.48 4.78 1.16
C ALA A 78 -9.05 6.04 0.38
N LEU A 79 -9.86 7.11 0.43
CA LEU A 79 -9.54 8.39 -0.21
C LEU A 79 -8.33 9.07 0.45
N LEU A 80 -8.23 9.07 1.78
CA LEU A 80 -7.07 9.59 2.50
C LEU A 80 -5.80 8.82 2.15
N LEU A 81 -5.87 7.48 2.17
CA LEU A 81 -4.74 6.62 1.79
C LEU A 81 -4.32 6.85 0.34
N SER A 82 -5.28 6.91 -0.59
CA SER A 82 -4.98 7.15 -2.00
C SER A 82 -4.33 8.51 -2.24
N THR A 83 -4.75 9.53 -1.50
CA THR A 83 -4.14 10.87 -1.54
C THR A 83 -2.70 10.84 -1.01
N ALA A 84 -2.47 10.18 0.12
CA ALA A 84 -1.13 10.02 0.70
C ALA A 84 -0.17 9.26 -0.23
N LEU A 85 -0.67 8.30 -1.01
CA LEU A 85 0.09 7.56 -2.02
C LEU A 85 0.27 8.31 -3.35
N GLY A 86 -0.35 9.48 -3.50
CA GLY A 86 -0.31 10.27 -4.73
C GLY A 86 -1.14 9.68 -5.89
N ILE A 87 -2.12 8.82 -5.59
CA ILE A 87 -3.02 8.19 -6.58
C ILE A 87 -4.48 8.64 -6.43
N GLY A 88 -4.73 9.72 -5.70
CA GLY A 88 -6.08 10.21 -5.40
C GLY A 88 -6.90 10.53 -6.65
N ASP A 89 -6.29 11.16 -7.68
CA ASP A 89 -6.97 11.46 -8.94
C ASP A 89 -7.33 10.20 -9.70
N TYR A 90 -6.40 9.25 -9.77
CA TYR A 90 -6.64 7.94 -10.37
C TYR A 90 -7.83 7.24 -9.69
N VAL A 91 -7.86 7.19 -8.36
CA VAL A 91 -8.92 6.53 -7.59
C VAL A 91 -10.27 7.22 -7.79
N ARG A 92 -10.32 8.56 -7.77
CA ARG A 92 -11.55 9.31 -8.06
C ARG A 92 -12.10 9.01 -9.45
N ALA A 93 -11.24 8.85 -10.44
CA ALA A 93 -11.64 8.50 -11.80
C ALA A 93 -12.25 7.10 -11.94
N GLN A 94 -11.93 6.16 -11.01
CA GLN A 94 -12.55 4.83 -11.00
C GLN A 94 -14.00 4.85 -10.45
N GLY A 95 -14.41 5.90 -9.74
CA GLY A 95 -15.72 6.00 -9.12
C GLY A 95 -15.94 4.93 -8.05
N SER A 96 -17.05 4.19 -8.14
CA SER A 96 -17.41 3.12 -7.22
C SER A 96 -17.06 1.71 -7.74
N ALA A 97 -16.24 1.60 -8.77
CA ALA A 97 -15.86 0.32 -9.36
C ALA A 97 -15.03 -0.52 -8.36
N THR A 98 -15.40 -1.80 -8.19
CA THR A 98 -14.76 -2.75 -7.29
C THR A 98 -14.56 -4.12 -7.95
N GLY A 99 -13.79 -5.01 -7.32
CA GLY A 99 -13.62 -6.39 -7.79
C GLY A 99 -12.47 -6.57 -8.78
N TYR A 100 -11.46 -5.72 -8.73
CA TYR A 100 -10.25 -5.83 -9.56
C TYR A 100 -9.03 -5.29 -8.80
N VAL A 101 -7.85 -5.65 -9.32
CA VAL A 101 -6.57 -5.09 -8.87
C VAL A 101 -5.96 -4.31 -10.03
N ALA A 102 -5.69 -3.04 -9.79
CA ALA A 102 -4.93 -2.20 -10.72
C ALA A 102 -3.45 -2.22 -10.36
N LEU A 103 -2.58 -2.44 -11.33
CA LEU A 103 -1.14 -2.33 -11.18
C LEU A 103 -0.70 -0.95 -11.65
N LEU A 104 -0.21 -0.14 -10.72
CA LEU A 104 0.25 1.23 -10.99
C LEU A 104 1.76 1.31 -10.87
N ASP A 105 2.40 1.93 -11.85
CA ASP A 105 3.79 2.33 -11.72
C ASP A 105 3.94 3.40 -10.64
N VAL A 106 4.87 3.21 -9.70
CA VAL A 106 5.00 4.09 -8.53
C VAL A 106 5.47 5.49 -8.89
N LYS A 107 6.30 5.65 -9.93
CA LYS A 107 6.84 6.94 -10.33
C LYS A 107 5.82 7.77 -11.12
N THR A 108 5.19 7.15 -12.11
CA THR A 108 4.27 7.83 -13.03
C THR A 108 2.83 7.88 -12.53
N LYS A 109 2.48 7.04 -11.53
CA LYS A 109 1.12 6.84 -11.00
C LYS A 109 0.11 6.35 -12.06
N LYS A 110 0.60 5.87 -13.19
CA LYS A 110 -0.22 5.35 -14.29
C LYS A 110 -0.49 3.87 -14.13
N GLU A 111 -1.68 3.45 -14.51
CA GLU A 111 -2.01 2.03 -14.61
C GLU A 111 -1.23 1.39 -15.77
N VAL A 112 -0.52 0.30 -15.46
CA VAL A 112 0.28 -0.45 -16.43
C VAL A 112 -0.31 -1.83 -16.73
N ALA A 113 -1.20 -2.33 -15.86
CA ALA A 113 -1.97 -3.54 -16.05
C ALA A 113 -3.10 -3.62 -15.01
N ARG A 114 -4.04 -4.55 -15.20
CA ARG A 114 -5.00 -4.95 -14.17
C ARG A 114 -5.36 -6.42 -14.31
N PHE A 115 -5.89 -6.99 -13.24
CA PHE A 115 -6.50 -8.31 -13.23
C PHE A 115 -7.71 -8.35 -12.30
N ASP A 116 -8.58 -9.31 -12.49
CA ASP A 116 -9.80 -9.51 -11.73
C ASP A 116 -10.05 -11.00 -11.45
N ARG A 117 -11.27 -11.34 -11.03
CA ARG A 117 -11.70 -12.72 -10.72
C ARG A 117 -11.58 -13.72 -11.90
N THR A 118 -11.39 -13.26 -13.11
CA THR A 118 -11.21 -14.13 -14.29
C THR A 118 -9.78 -14.63 -14.41
N SER A 119 -8.84 -14.01 -13.70
CA SER A 119 -7.46 -14.45 -13.58
C SER A 119 -7.33 -15.50 -12.46
N ASP A 120 -6.50 -16.50 -12.66
CA ASP A 120 -6.01 -17.34 -11.55
C ASP A 120 -4.77 -16.70 -10.90
N ALA A 121 -4.35 -17.22 -9.74
CA ALA A 121 -3.19 -16.69 -9.01
C ALA A 121 -1.91 -16.73 -9.85
N LYS A 122 -1.70 -17.79 -10.64
CA LYS A 122 -0.52 -17.93 -11.52
C LYS A 122 -0.48 -16.85 -12.61
N SER A 123 -1.61 -16.55 -13.22
CA SER A 123 -1.74 -15.49 -14.24
C SER A 123 -1.54 -14.11 -13.63
N ALA A 124 -2.08 -13.86 -12.43
CA ALA A 124 -1.88 -12.63 -11.69
C ALA A 124 -0.38 -12.44 -11.34
N LEU A 125 0.28 -13.46 -10.80
CA LEU A 125 1.71 -13.47 -10.52
C LEU A 125 2.55 -13.19 -11.77
N LYS A 126 2.23 -13.85 -12.89
CA LYS A 126 2.91 -13.63 -14.18
C LYS A 126 2.77 -12.16 -14.63
N THR A 127 1.57 -11.58 -14.48
CA THR A 127 1.31 -10.18 -14.85
C THR A 127 2.13 -9.23 -14.01
N ILE A 128 2.17 -9.44 -12.68
CA ILE A 128 2.94 -8.60 -11.75
C ILE A 128 4.45 -8.70 -12.07
N ASN A 129 4.98 -9.92 -12.20
CA ASN A 129 6.40 -10.13 -12.48
C ASN A 129 6.83 -9.54 -13.82
N LYS A 130 5.98 -9.62 -14.85
CA LYS A 130 6.24 -8.98 -16.13
C LYS A 130 6.38 -7.46 -15.96
N LYS A 131 5.50 -6.82 -15.17
CA LYS A 131 5.54 -5.36 -14.95
C LYS A 131 6.63 -4.90 -14.01
N LEU A 132 7.23 -5.79 -13.24
CA LEU A 132 8.44 -5.51 -12.45
C LEU A 132 9.72 -5.55 -13.29
N GLY A 133 9.70 -6.30 -14.39
CA GLY A 133 10.85 -6.45 -15.31
C GLY A 133 10.87 -5.45 -16.47
N ASP A 134 9.75 -4.77 -16.73
CA ASP A 134 9.65 -3.68 -17.71
C ASP A 134 10.23 -2.39 -17.11
#